data_9932f5803d533bfe2fda98c3eedfe36b
#
_entry.id   9932f5803d533bfe2fda98c3eedfe36b
#
_cell.length_a   1.000
_cell.length_b   1.000
_cell.length_c   1.000
_cell.angle_alpha   90.00
_cell.angle_beta   90.00
_cell.angle_gamma   90.00
#
_symmetry.space_group_name_H-M   'P 1'
#
loop_
_entity.id
_entity.type
_entity.pdbx_description
1 polymer ?
#
loop_
_entity_poly.entity_id
_entity_poly.type
_entity_poly.pdbx_seq_one_letter_code
_entity_poly.pdbx_strand_id
1 'polypeptide(L)'
;MKNKGKKKKVWEKWLCLDIICIMLILVGFSYKKIEKTTMETENFREIYQEDNKDEAEETKEEKEGEDIEKEKKKVALTFDDGPHPVYTPQMLDVLKEKGVKATFFLLGEQVEKYPEIVKRMSEEGHLIGNHSYKHEQLSKLSSVQACTQVNRTNELIYSITGEYPEYLRPPFGDWKEHLDCEVNMIEVLWDVDTLDWSSKNKDKIIKKVVTNVEEGDIILMHDSYESTVDAVTEVIDLLQKEGYEFVTVDKLILE
;
A
#
# COMPACT_ATOMS: atom_id res chain seq x y z
N MET A 1 -8.81 2.92 72.09
CA MET A 1 -9.03 3.16 70.70
C MET A 1 -7.78 3.70 70.01
N LYS A 2 -6.61 3.00 69.91
CA LYS A 2 -5.35 3.54 69.35
C LYS A 2 -4.63 2.58 68.40
N ASN A 3 -5.30 1.60 67.81
CA ASN A 3 -4.58 0.61 66.99
C ASN A 3 -5.07 0.42 65.53
N LYS A 4 -6.09 1.16 65.08
CA LYS A 4 -6.61 1.06 63.69
C LYS A 4 -5.85 1.92 62.66
N GLY A 5 -5.19 3.01 63.09
CA GLY A 5 -4.50 3.93 62.16
C GLY A 5 -3.13 3.43 61.68
N LYS A 6 -2.42 2.60 62.47
CA LYS A 6 -1.10 2.07 62.08
C LYS A 6 -1.20 0.98 61.01
N LYS A 7 -2.23 0.14 61.04
CA LYS A 7 -2.42 -0.92 60.00
C LYS A 7 -2.76 -0.34 58.63
N LYS A 8 -3.53 0.75 58.56
CA LYS A 8 -3.91 1.39 57.30
C LYS A 8 -2.70 2.01 56.56
N LYS A 9 -1.80 2.67 57.27
CA LYS A 9 -0.56 3.24 56.70
C LYS A 9 0.45 2.19 56.22
N VAL A 10 0.47 1.02 56.77
CA VAL A 10 1.35 -0.09 56.35
C VAL A 10 0.79 -0.70 55.06
N TRP A 11 -0.51 -0.87 54.95
CA TRP A 11 -1.18 -1.41 53.75
C TRP A 11 -1.02 -0.48 52.52
N GLU A 12 -1.17 0.82 52.73
CA GLU A 12 -0.93 1.81 51.65
C GLU A 12 0.51 1.81 51.16
N LYS A 13 1.49 1.57 52.02
CA LYS A 13 2.91 1.44 51.60
C LYS A 13 3.18 0.18 50.80
N TRP A 14 2.55 -0.95 51.11
CA TRP A 14 2.68 -2.18 50.35
C TRP A 14 1.99 -2.08 49.00
N LEU A 15 0.81 -1.47 48.94
CA LEU A 15 0.10 -1.21 47.70
C LEU A 15 0.91 -0.31 46.73
N CYS A 16 1.57 0.72 47.24
CA CYS A 16 2.45 1.58 46.44
C CYS A 16 3.68 0.83 45.94
N LEU A 17 4.27 -0.08 46.72
CA LEU A 17 5.38 -0.92 46.32
C LEU A 17 4.97 -1.89 45.21
N ASP A 18 3.82 -2.51 45.28
CA ASP A 18 3.30 -3.41 44.26
C ASP A 18 3.02 -2.68 42.96
N ILE A 19 2.45 -1.47 43.01
CA ILE A 19 2.23 -0.63 41.79
C ILE A 19 3.55 -0.23 41.13
N ILE A 20 4.57 0.13 41.93
CA ILE A 20 5.89 0.47 41.44
C ILE A 20 6.54 -0.75 40.80
N CYS A 21 6.44 -1.93 41.41
CA CYS A 21 6.96 -3.18 40.78
C CYS A 21 6.27 -3.53 39.49
N ILE A 22 4.95 -3.38 39.39
CA ILE A 22 4.19 -3.62 38.17
C ILE A 22 4.62 -2.62 37.05
N MET A 23 4.78 -1.35 37.40
CA MET A 23 5.24 -0.33 36.45
C MET A 23 6.66 -0.62 35.97
N LEU A 24 7.59 -1.06 36.80
CA LEU A 24 8.94 -1.45 36.44
C LEU A 24 8.96 -2.68 35.52
N ILE A 25 8.08 -3.66 35.78
CA ILE A 25 7.90 -4.83 34.93
C ILE A 25 7.36 -4.42 33.53
N LEU A 26 6.37 -3.56 33.49
CA LEU A 26 5.77 -3.07 32.24
C LEU A 26 6.79 -2.24 31.42
N VAL A 27 7.58 -1.39 32.08
CA VAL A 27 8.66 -0.62 31.46
C VAL A 27 9.74 -1.58 30.94
N GLY A 28 10.12 -2.61 31.70
CA GLY A 28 11.09 -3.63 31.30
C GLY A 28 10.61 -4.45 30.09
N PHE A 29 9.30 -4.78 30.02
CA PHE A 29 8.72 -5.45 28.86
C PHE A 29 8.69 -4.53 27.61
N SER A 30 8.38 -3.25 27.81
CA SER A 30 8.41 -2.27 26.71
C SER A 30 9.83 -2.06 26.21
N TYR A 31 10.82 -1.99 27.09
CA TYR A 31 12.23 -1.84 26.73
C TYR A 31 12.75 -3.05 25.95
N LYS A 32 12.48 -4.27 26.43
CA LYS A 32 12.84 -5.51 25.69
C LYS A 32 12.17 -5.61 24.32
N LYS A 33 10.93 -5.13 24.20
CA LYS A 33 10.21 -5.12 22.91
C LYS A 33 10.85 -4.13 21.93
N ILE A 34 11.27 -2.95 22.42
CA ILE A 34 11.98 -1.94 21.61
C ILE A 34 13.35 -2.47 21.20
N GLU A 35 14.14 -3.04 22.13
CA GLU A 35 15.46 -3.59 21.86
C GLU A 35 15.41 -4.75 20.86
N LYS A 36 14.40 -5.61 20.94
CA LYS A 36 14.19 -6.69 19.97
C LYS A 36 13.83 -6.14 18.58
N THR A 37 13.01 -5.11 18.49
CA THR A 37 12.63 -4.47 17.23
C THR A 37 13.84 -3.74 16.61
N THR A 38 14.69 -3.11 17.42
CA THR A 38 15.90 -2.42 16.95
C THR A 38 16.95 -3.43 16.47
N MET A 39 17.15 -4.54 17.19
CA MET A 39 18.06 -5.62 16.74
C MET A 39 17.57 -6.30 15.45
N GLU A 40 16.26 -6.48 15.28
CA GLU A 40 15.71 -7.03 14.04
C GLU A 40 15.92 -6.08 12.85
N THR A 41 15.86 -4.76 13.07
CA THR A 41 16.11 -3.74 12.02
C THR A 41 17.61 -3.57 11.72
N GLU A 42 18.49 -3.69 12.72
CA GLU A 42 19.95 -3.66 12.53
C GLU A 42 20.44 -4.93 11.83
N ASN A 43 19.93 -6.09 12.20
CA ASN A 43 20.25 -7.37 11.55
C ASN A 43 19.77 -7.40 10.08
N PHE A 44 18.62 -6.80 9.80
CA PHE A 44 18.12 -6.62 8.43
C PHE A 44 19.04 -5.68 7.62
N ARG A 45 19.57 -4.63 8.25
CA ARG A 45 20.50 -3.68 7.62
C ARG A 45 21.89 -4.29 7.38
N GLU A 46 22.37 -5.11 8.29
CA GLU A 46 23.65 -5.82 8.15
C GLU A 46 23.60 -6.88 7.04
N ILE A 47 22.51 -7.66 6.95
CA ILE A 47 22.29 -8.61 5.85
C ILE A 47 22.30 -7.90 4.49
N TYR A 48 21.62 -6.76 4.39
CA TYR A 48 21.60 -5.94 3.16
C TYR A 48 22.96 -5.31 2.83
N GLN A 49 23.85 -5.10 3.80
CA GLN A 49 25.18 -4.55 3.58
C GLN A 49 26.25 -5.62 3.30
N GLU A 50 26.10 -6.85 3.81
CA GLU A 50 27.01 -7.97 3.53
C GLU A 50 26.80 -8.51 2.11
N ASP A 51 25.57 -8.70 1.64
CA ASP A 51 25.27 -9.14 0.27
C ASP A 51 25.80 -8.16 -0.80
N ASN A 52 25.93 -6.87 -0.47
CA ASN A 52 26.48 -5.86 -1.39
C ASN A 52 28.01 -5.82 -1.45
N LYS A 53 28.75 -6.56 -0.61
CA LYS A 53 30.21 -6.59 -0.63
C LYS A 53 30.77 -7.70 -1.48
N ASP A 54 30.07 -8.82 -1.59
CA ASP A 54 30.57 -10.01 -2.28
C ASP A 54 30.35 -9.95 -3.81
N GLU A 55 29.42 -9.11 -4.30
CA GLU A 55 29.19 -8.94 -5.76
C GLU A 55 30.18 -7.99 -6.48
N ALA A 56 31.06 -7.31 -5.74
CA ALA A 56 31.96 -6.32 -6.32
C ALA A 56 33.30 -6.91 -6.85
N GLU A 57 33.62 -8.19 -6.62
CA GLU A 57 34.92 -8.79 -6.98
C GLU A 57 34.90 -9.88 -8.04
N GLU A 58 33.75 -10.33 -8.56
CA GLU A 58 33.67 -11.39 -9.59
C GLU A 58 33.01 -10.96 -10.90
N THR A 59 33.55 -9.99 -11.63
CA THR A 59 33.24 -9.91 -13.06
C THR A 59 34.38 -9.32 -13.88
N LYS A 60 35.35 -10.16 -14.20
CA LYS A 60 36.20 -10.02 -15.40
C LYS A 60 36.52 -11.39 -15.95
N GLU A 61 35.58 -11.99 -16.62
CA GLU A 61 35.83 -12.94 -17.70
C GLU A 61 34.75 -12.76 -18.77
N GLU A 62 35.18 -12.27 -19.93
CA GLU A 62 34.37 -12.19 -21.14
C GLU A 62 33.92 -13.60 -21.52
N LYS A 63 32.61 -13.81 -21.61
CA LYS A 63 32.00 -14.86 -22.42
C LYS A 63 30.92 -14.22 -23.27
N GLU A 64 31.17 -14.13 -24.55
CA GLU A 64 30.15 -14.08 -25.58
C GLU A 64 29.23 -15.30 -25.35
N GLY A 65 28.01 -15.04 -24.91
CA GLY A 65 26.94 -16.02 -24.69
C GLY A 65 25.63 -15.31 -24.98
N GLU A 66 24.80 -15.88 -25.83
CA GLU A 66 23.45 -15.44 -26.16
C GLU A 66 22.77 -14.83 -24.93
N ASP A 67 22.38 -13.55 -25.01
CA ASP A 67 21.48 -12.89 -24.06
C ASP A 67 20.13 -13.63 -24.14
N ILE A 68 19.99 -14.66 -23.31
CA ILE A 68 18.66 -15.14 -22.92
C ILE A 68 18.13 -14.04 -21.98
N GLU A 69 17.35 -13.13 -22.56
CA GLU A 69 16.65 -12.10 -21.81
C GLU A 69 15.83 -12.83 -20.73
N LYS A 70 16.30 -12.79 -19.48
CA LYS A 70 15.63 -13.44 -18.36
C LYS A 70 14.31 -12.74 -18.22
N GLU A 71 13.23 -13.47 -18.41
CA GLU A 71 11.88 -12.95 -18.26
C GLU A 71 11.75 -12.26 -16.90
N LYS A 72 11.44 -10.95 -16.91
CA LYS A 72 11.34 -10.16 -15.70
C LYS A 72 10.09 -10.54 -14.92
N LYS A 73 10.22 -10.63 -13.61
CA LYS A 73 9.07 -10.83 -12.72
C LYS A 73 8.15 -9.62 -12.79
N LYS A 74 6.87 -9.80 -13.05
CA LYS A 74 5.91 -8.70 -13.15
C LYS A 74 5.17 -8.50 -11.84
N VAL A 75 4.92 -7.22 -11.47
CA VAL A 75 4.05 -6.83 -10.35
C VAL A 75 3.28 -5.56 -10.71
N ALA A 76 2.12 -5.35 -10.08
CA ALA A 76 1.33 -4.14 -10.26
C ALA A 76 1.27 -3.31 -8.98
N LEU A 77 1.70 -2.04 -9.06
CA LEU A 77 1.38 -1.05 -8.04
C LEU A 77 -0.01 -0.50 -8.28
N THR A 78 -0.85 -0.51 -7.24
CA THR A 78 -2.21 0.03 -7.31
C THR A 78 -2.50 0.98 -6.17
N PHE A 79 -3.23 2.06 -6.47
CA PHE A 79 -3.58 3.10 -5.51
C PHE A 79 -5.08 3.32 -5.49
N ASP A 80 -5.68 3.26 -4.28
CA ASP A 80 -7.10 3.46 -4.05
C ASP A 80 -7.38 4.85 -3.45
N ASP A 81 -8.66 5.26 -3.48
CA ASP A 81 -9.24 6.46 -2.86
C ASP A 81 -8.89 7.81 -3.50
N GLY A 82 -8.00 7.84 -4.47
CA GLY A 82 -7.60 9.07 -5.17
C GLY A 82 -8.68 9.71 -6.08
N PRO A 83 -8.33 10.84 -6.68
CA PRO A 83 -7.11 11.61 -6.47
C PRO A 83 -7.13 12.49 -5.21
N HIS A 84 -5.99 12.57 -4.53
CA HIS A 84 -5.76 13.53 -3.44
C HIS A 84 -5.04 14.78 -3.97
N PRO A 85 -5.46 16.01 -3.60
CA PRO A 85 -4.94 17.25 -4.23
C PRO A 85 -3.45 17.51 -4.02
N VAL A 86 -2.85 16.91 -2.99
CA VAL A 86 -1.44 17.13 -2.65
C VAL A 86 -0.59 15.91 -2.99
N TYR A 87 -1.00 14.73 -2.51
CA TYR A 87 -0.13 13.55 -2.57
C TYR A 87 -0.21 12.81 -3.90
N THR A 88 -1.36 12.80 -4.58
CA THR A 88 -1.43 12.19 -5.91
C THR A 88 -0.51 12.85 -6.94
N PRO A 89 -0.42 14.20 -7.05
CA PRO A 89 0.57 14.82 -7.93
C PRO A 89 2.01 14.45 -7.58
N GLN A 90 2.36 14.34 -6.30
CA GLN A 90 3.69 13.91 -5.86
C GLN A 90 3.95 12.45 -6.22
N MET A 91 2.95 11.57 -6.07
CA MET A 91 3.03 10.18 -6.48
C MET A 91 3.29 10.06 -7.99
N LEU A 92 2.57 10.84 -8.81
CA LEU A 92 2.79 10.87 -10.26
C LEU A 92 4.21 11.35 -10.62
N ASP A 93 4.75 12.34 -9.88
CA ASP A 93 6.13 12.78 -10.06
C ASP A 93 7.13 11.65 -9.78
N VAL A 94 6.95 10.90 -8.68
CA VAL A 94 7.78 9.73 -8.34
C VAL A 94 7.70 8.66 -9.42
N LEU A 95 6.49 8.26 -9.82
CA LEU A 95 6.29 7.23 -10.84
C LEU A 95 6.93 7.61 -12.17
N LYS A 96 6.83 8.88 -12.55
CA LYS A 96 7.45 9.43 -13.76
C LYS A 96 8.98 9.42 -13.68
N GLU A 97 9.55 9.84 -12.55
CA GLU A 97 11.00 9.82 -12.31
C GLU A 97 11.56 8.40 -12.40
N LYS A 98 10.84 7.43 -11.85
CA LYS A 98 11.22 6.01 -11.86
C LYS A 98 10.88 5.28 -13.17
N GLY A 99 10.17 5.92 -14.09
CA GLY A 99 9.73 5.31 -15.35
C GLY A 99 8.70 4.19 -15.18
N VAL A 100 7.93 4.21 -14.08
CA VAL A 100 6.96 3.18 -13.69
C VAL A 100 5.54 3.63 -14.03
N LYS A 101 4.72 2.68 -14.50
CA LYS A 101 3.28 2.86 -14.64
C LYS A 101 2.54 2.10 -13.55
N ALA A 102 1.43 2.66 -13.08
CA ALA A 102 0.61 2.12 -12.00
C ALA A 102 -0.87 2.14 -12.38
N THR A 103 -1.69 1.52 -11.55
CA THR A 103 -3.15 1.56 -11.69
C THR A 103 -3.75 2.35 -10.54
N PHE A 104 -4.67 3.26 -10.83
CA PHE A 104 -5.37 4.08 -9.85
C PHE A 104 -6.86 3.76 -9.87
N PHE A 105 -7.40 3.28 -8.74
CA PHE A 105 -8.83 3.06 -8.55
C PHE A 105 -9.44 4.29 -7.86
N LEU A 106 -10.18 5.08 -8.64
CA LEU A 106 -10.57 6.43 -8.24
C LEU A 106 -11.98 6.48 -7.65
N LEU A 107 -12.16 7.28 -6.60
CA LEU A 107 -13.48 7.66 -6.09
C LEU A 107 -14.09 8.76 -6.96
N GLY A 108 -15.31 8.54 -7.41
CA GLY A 108 -16.00 9.49 -8.28
C GLY A 108 -16.12 10.90 -7.69
N GLU A 109 -16.34 11.03 -6.37
CA GLU A 109 -16.36 12.34 -5.71
C GLU A 109 -15.01 13.06 -5.73
N GLN A 110 -13.89 12.34 -5.79
CA GLN A 110 -12.57 12.94 -5.92
C GLN A 110 -12.25 13.27 -7.39
N VAL A 111 -12.69 12.42 -8.32
CA VAL A 111 -12.63 12.70 -9.77
C VAL A 111 -13.33 14.02 -10.09
N GLU A 112 -14.54 14.22 -9.54
CA GLU A 112 -15.33 15.44 -9.75
C GLU A 112 -14.64 16.69 -9.19
N LYS A 113 -13.91 16.57 -8.07
CA LYS A 113 -13.20 17.68 -7.43
C LYS A 113 -11.86 18.03 -8.10
N TYR A 114 -11.16 17.05 -8.65
CA TYR A 114 -9.78 17.20 -9.14
C TYR A 114 -9.60 16.61 -10.56
N PRO A 115 -10.40 17.03 -11.54
CA PRO A 115 -10.37 16.46 -12.89
C PRO A 115 -9.01 16.65 -13.60
N GLU A 116 -8.27 17.70 -13.28
CA GLU A 116 -6.94 17.94 -13.85
C GLU A 116 -5.91 16.90 -13.44
N ILE A 117 -6.03 16.33 -12.22
CA ILE A 117 -5.14 15.26 -11.77
C ILE A 117 -5.47 13.95 -12.50
N VAL A 118 -6.75 13.65 -12.67
CA VAL A 118 -7.20 12.48 -13.45
C VAL A 118 -6.73 12.57 -14.91
N LYS A 119 -6.85 13.75 -15.51
CA LYS A 119 -6.34 14.00 -16.86
C LYS A 119 -4.84 13.75 -16.93
N ARG A 120 -4.06 14.24 -15.97
CA ARG A 120 -2.61 14.00 -15.88
C ARG A 120 -2.30 12.51 -15.76
N MET A 121 -3.02 11.74 -14.93
CA MET A 121 -2.85 10.28 -14.82
C MET A 121 -2.98 9.59 -16.18
N SER A 122 -4.05 9.92 -16.91
CA SER A 122 -4.30 9.38 -18.25
C SER A 122 -3.20 9.77 -19.24
N GLU A 123 -2.84 11.06 -19.31
CA GLU A 123 -1.80 11.57 -20.21
C GLU A 123 -0.42 10.97 -19.92
N GLU A 124 -0.11 10.64 -18.67
CA GLU A 124 1.12 9.97 -18.27
C GLU A 124 1.06 8.44 -18.46
N GLY A 125 -0.05 7.89 -18.95
CA GLY A 125 -0.20 6.47 -19.34
C GLY A 125 -0.36 5.53 -18.15
N HIS A 126 -0.94 6.00 -17.06
CA HIS A 126 -1.41 5.16 -15.96
C HIS A 126 -2.78 4.57 -16.29
N LEU A 127 -3.07 3.37 -15.78
CA LEU A 127 -4.39 2.78 -15.89
C LEU A 127 -5.31 3.39 -14.82
N ILE A 128 -6.53 3.74 -15.24
CA ILE A 128 -7.53 4.30 -14.35
C ILE A 128 -8.67 3.30 -14.20
N GLY A 129 -8.96 2.90 -12.97
CA GLY A 129 -10.08 2.06 -12.58
C GLY A 129 -11.11 2.81 -11.73
N ASN A 130 -12.23 2.16 -11.50
CA ASN A 130 -13.34 2.66 -10.69
C ASN A 130 -13.25 2.14 -9.26
N HIS A 131 -13.46 3.02 -8.26
CA HIS A 131 -13.55 2.65 -6.84
C HIS A 131 -14.88 3.07 -6.20
N SER A 132 -15.98 3.04 -6.95
CA SER A 132 -17.28 3.62 -6.60
C SER A 132 -17.29 5.15 -6.52
N TYR A 133 -18.43 5.74 -6.20
CA TYR A 133 -18.51 7.21 -6.11
C TYR A 133 -18.12 7.75 -4.72
N LYS A 134 -18.59 7.10 -3.61
CA LYS A 134 -18.43 7.58 -2.23
C LYS A 134 -17.73 6.62 -1.29
N HIS A 135 -17.10 5.56 -1.78
CA HIS A 135 -16.52 4.52 -0.96
C HIS A 135 -17.53 3.81 -0.04
N GLU A 136 -18.78 3.71 -0.47
CA GLU A 136 -19.81 2.95 0.28
C GLU A 136 -19.62 1.44 0.01
N GLN A 137 -19.87 0.60 1.01
CA GLN A 137 -19.79 -0.86 0.87
C GLN A 137 -20.91 -1.34 -0.07
N LEU A 138 -20.54 -1.63 -1.32
CA LEU A 138 -21.48 -1.88 -2.42
C LEU A 138 -22.41 -3.08 -2.14
N SER A 139 -21.92 -4.10 -1.45
CA SER A 139 -22.70 -5.29 -1.06
C SER A 139 -23.89 -4.96 -0.13
N LYS A 140 -23.83 -3.86 0.61
CA LYS A 140 -24.90 -3.41 1.53
C LYS A 140 -25.94 -2.51 0.88
N LEU A 141 -25.67 -2.01 -0.32
CA LEU A 141 -26.58 -1.17 -1.07
C LEU A 141 -27.62 -2.01 -1.84
N SER A 142 -28.72 -1.41 -2.22
CA SER A 142 -29.57 -1.99 -3.26
C SER A 142 -28.81 -2.00 -4.60
N SER A 143 -29.19 -2.93 -5.50
CA SER A 143 -28.53 -3.00 -6.82
C SER A 143 -28.57 -1.67 -7.58
N VAL A 144 -29.70 -0.97 -7.52
CA VAL A 144 -29.82 0.36 -8.15
C VAL A 144 -28.85 1.39 -7.54
N GLN A 145 -28.71 1.42 -6.21
CA GLN A 145 -27.78 2.33 -5.55
C GLN A 145 -26.32 1.99 -5.86
N ALA A 146 -25.96 0.71 -5.81
CA ALA A 146 -24.60 0.27 -6.13
C ALA A 146 -24.24 0.58 -7.60
N CYS A 147 -25.15 0.28 -8.55
CA CYS A 147 -24.95 0.62 -9.96
C CYS A 147 -24.86 2.14 -10.19
N THR A 148 -25.62 2.94 -9.45
CA THR A 148 -25.53 4.41 -9.53
C THR A 148 -24.12 4.89 -9.10
N GLN A 149 -23.52 4.31 -8.05
CA GLN A 149 -22.17 4.63 -7.60
C GLN A 149 -21.13 4.32 -8.70
N VAL A 150 -21.25 3.15 -9.31
CA VAL A 150 -20.30 2.69 -10.35
C VAL A 150 -20.47 3.52 -11.63
N ASN A 151 -21.70 3.63 -12.16
CA ASN A 151 -21.96 4.29 -13.44
C ASN A 151 -21.61 5.78 -13.38
N ARG A 152 -21.95 6.47 -12.27
CA ARG A 152 -21.60 7.88 -12.12
C ARG A 152 -20.09 8.10 -12.17
N THR A 153 -19.31 7.23 -11.53
CA THR A 153 -17.84 7.32 -11.56
C THR A 153 -17.31 7.05 -12.95
N ASN A 154 -17.85 6.05 -13.66
CA ASN A 154 -17.47 5.76 -15.05
C ASN A 154 -17.71 6.98 -15.97
N GLU A 155 -18.88 7.61 -15.89
CA GLU A 155 -19.19 8.79 -16.68
C GLU A 155 -18.26 9.97 -16.39
N LEU A 156 -17.89 10.18 -15.12
CA LEU A 156 -16.94 11.23 -14.74
C LEU A 156 -15.56 10.96 -15.32
N ILE A 157 -15.04 9.75 -15.19
CA ILE A 157 -13.74 9.36 -15.76
C ILE A 157 -13.76 9.52 -17.27
N TYR A 158 -14.80 8.99 -17.95
CA TYR A 158 -14.96 9.13 -19.39
C TYR A 158 -14.97 10.59 -19.85
N SER A 159 -15.68 11.45 -19.15
CA SER A 159 -15.79 12.87 -19.51
C SER A 159 -14.45 13.61 -19.50
N ILE A 160 -13.47 13.10 -18.74
CA ILE A 160 -12.14 13.70 -18.58
C ILE A 160 -11.11 13.04 -19.52
N THR A 161 -11.14 11.70 -19.61
CA THR A 161 -10.13 10.91 -20.31
C THR A 161 -10.51 10.52 -21.73
N GLY A 162 -11.83 10.49 -22.01
CA GLY A 162 -12.38 9.96 -23.27
C GLY A 162 -12.47 8.43 -23.31
N GLU A 163 -12.10 7.73 -22.23
CA GLU A 163 -12.11 6.28 -22.12
C GLU A 163 -12.91 5.84 -20.89
N TYR A 164 -13.75 4.80 -21.04
CA TYR A 164 -14.43 4.18 -19.92
C TYR A 164 -13.47 3.27 -19.16
N PRO A 165 -13.46 3.30 -17.81
CA PRO A 165 -12.67 2.34 -17.04
C PRO A 165 -13.26 0.92 -17.20
N GLU A 166 -12.38 -0.04 -17.48
CA GLU A 166 -12.76 -1.45 -17.61
C GLU A 166 -12.63 -2.22 -16.28
N TYR A 167 -11.88 -1.68 -15.33
CA TYR A 167 -11.55 -2.31 -14.06
C TYR A 167 -12.22 -1.61 -12.90
N LEU A 168 -12.77 -2.43 -11.98
CA LEU A 168 -13.40 -1.99 -10.75
C LEU A 168 -12.72 -2.65 -9.56
N ARG A 169 -12.34 -1.88 -8.57
CA ARG A 169 -12.05 -2.39 -7.24
C ARG A 169 -13.17 -1.99 -6.31
N PRO A 170 -13.96 -2.95 -5.76
CA PRO A 170 -15.02 -2.61 -4.85
C PRO A 170 -14.44 -2.12 -3.52
N PRO A 171 -15.04 -1.08 -2.88
CA PRO A 171 -14.66 -0.66 -1.55
C PRO A 171 -14.64 -1.82 -0.56
N PHE A 172 -13.58 -1.88 0.28
CA PHE A 172 -13.34 -2.97 1.25
C PHE A 172 -13.11 -4.36 0.61
N GLY A 173 -12.94 -4.47 -0.70
CA GLY A 173 -12.88 -5.73 -1.42
C GLY A 173 -14.20 -6.52 -1.38
N ASP A 174 -15.31 -5.84 -1.11
CA ASP A 174 -16.60 -6.47 -0.86
C ASP A 174 -17.57 -6.19 -2.00
N TRP A 175 -17.68 -7.18 -2.88
CA TRP A 175 -18.57 -7.17 -4.04
C TRP A 175 -19.81 -8.02 -3.80
N LYS A 176 -20.89 -7.68 -4.47
CA LYS A 176 -22.12 -8.45 -4.47
C LYS A 176 -22.19 -9.27 -5.75
N GLU A 177 -22.16 -10.58 -5.64
CA GLU A 177 -22.43 -11.47 -6.77
C GLU A 177 -23.75 -11.06 -7.44
N HIS A 178 -23.78 -10.96 -8.77
CA HIS A 178 -24.92 -10.58 -9.57
C HIS A 178 -25.37 -9.10 -9.51
N LEU A 179 -24.42 -8.16 -9.31
CA LEU A 179 -24.69 -6.76 -9.61
C LEU A 179 -24.67 -6.56 -11.12
N ASP A 180 -25.84 -6.67 -11.75
CA ASP A 180 -26.03 -6.33 -13.16
C ASP A 180 -26.22 -4.82 -13.29
N CYS A 181 -25.12 -4.12 -13.54
CA CYS A 181 -25.10 -2.66 -13.68
C CYS A 181 -25.15 -2.23 -15.16
N GLU A 182 -25.47 -3.13 -16.09
CA GLU A 182 -25.39 -2.88 -17.53
C GLU A 182 -23.97 -2.44 -18.00
N VAL A 183 -22.96 -2.66 -17.15
CA VAL A 183 -21.55 -2.42 -17.47
C VAL A 183 -20.75 -3.68 -17.20
N ASN A 184 -19.96 -4.08 -18.18
CA ASN A 184 -19.02 -5.18 -18.01
C ASN A 184 -17.74 -4.60 -17.43
N MET A 185 -17.49 -4.80 -16.13
CA MET A 185 -16.25 -4.41 -15.47
C MET A 185 -15.56 -5.64 -14.88
N ILE A 186 -14.25 -5.66 -14.94
CA ILE A 186 -13.42 -6.69 -14.35
C ILE A 186 -13.13 -6.29 -12.91
N GLU A 187 -13.53 -7.16 -11.96
CA GLU A 187 -13.20 -6.96 -10.56
C GLU A 187 -11.72 -7.22 -10.33
N VAL A 188 -11.06 -6.31 -9.62
CA VAL A 188 -9.65 -6.42 -9.26
C VAL A 188 -9.50 -6.26 -7.76
N LEU A 189 -9.02 -7.31 -7.10
CA LEU A 189 -8.61 -7.29 -5.71
C LEU A 189 -7.09 -7.06 -5.58
N TRP A 190 -6.46 -7.59 -4.55
CA TRP A 190 -5.04 -7.45 -4.28
C TRP A 190 -4.47 -8.69 -3.58
N ASP A 191 -3.17 -8.89 -3.70
CA ASP A 191 -2.42 -9.95 -3.06
C ASP A 191 -1.68 -9.42 -1.82
N VAL A 192 -1.08 -8.24 -1.93
CA VAL A 192 -0.34 -7.59 -0.84
C VAL A 192 -1.05 -6.31 -0.38
N ASP A 193 -1.67 -6.33 0.80
CA ASP A 193 -2.18 -5.13 1.49
C ASP A 193 -1.06 -4.53 2.34
N THR A 194 -0.60 -3.34 2.00
CA THR A 194 0.48 -2.64 2.70
C THR A 194 0.09 -2.09 4.07
N LEU A 195 -1.21 -1.98 4.34
CA LEU A 195 -1.78 -1.35 5.54
C LEU A 195 -1.26 0.10 5.74
N ASP A 196 -0.96 0.81 4.66
CA ASP A 196 -0.44 2.18 4.68
C ASP A 196 -1.44 3.16 5.32
N TRP A 197 -2.73 3.01 5.03
CA TRP A 197 -3.84 3.76 5.60
C TRP A 197 -3.90 3.67 7.14
N SER A 198 -3.46 2.56 7.71
CA SER A 198 -3.46 2.29 9.15
C SER A 198 -2.14 2.63 9.81
N SER A 199 -1.03 2.22 9.22
CA SER A 199 0.31 2.38 9.80
C SER A 199 0.85 3.78 9.68
N LYS A 200 0.57 4.46 8.56
CA LYS A 200 1.11 5.79 8.18
C LYS A 200 2.60 5.90 8.46
N ASN A 201 3.34 4.83 8.14
CA ASN A 201 4.76 4.71 8.44
C ASN A 201 5.50 4.09 7.26
N LYS A 202 6.41 4.85 6.68
CA LYS A 202 7.23 4.50 5.52
C LYS A 202 7.87 3.12 5.65
N ASP A 203 8.63 2.89 6.75
CA ASP A 203 9.42 1.66 6.91
C ASP A 203 8.54 0.41 7.03
N LYS A 204 7.35 0.55 7.66
CA LYS A 204 6.39 -0.56 7.75
C LYS A 204 5.79 -0.89 6.39
N ILE A 205 5.50 0.11 5.57
CA ILE A 205 4.99 -0.06 4.21
C ILE A 205 6.03 -0.80 3.37
N ILE A 206 7.27 -0.32 3.34
CA ILE A 206 8.39 -0.94 2.62
C ILE A 206 8.57 -2.39 3.07
N LYS A 207 8.71 -2.61 4.37
CA LYS A 207 8.86 -3.97 4.93
C LYS A 207 7.72 -4.88 4.51
N LYS A 208 6.48 -4.39 4.55
CA LYS A 208 5.31 -5.20 4.19
C LYS A 208 5.34 -5.64 2.73
N VAL A 209 5.75 -4.78 1.81
CA VAL A 209 5.90 -5.11 0.40
C VAL A 209 7.05 -6.09 0.22
N VAL A 210 8.27 -5.71 0.58
CA VAL A 210 9.49 -6.48 0.29
C VAL A 210 9.48 -7.89 0.90
N THR A 211 8.78 -8.09 2.04
CA THR A 211 8.71 -9.42 2.67
C THR A 211 7.59 -10.32 2.19
N ASN A 212 6.65 -9.81 1.38
CA ASN A 212 5.48 -10.60 0.99
C ASN A 212 5.23 -10.63 -0.53
N VAL A 213 5.89 -9.77 -1.30
CA VAL A 213 5.63 -9.68 -2.73
C VAL A 213 6.20 -10.90 -3.47
N GLU A 214 5.38 -11.45 -4.37
CA GLU A 214 5.74 -12.50 -5.30
C GLU A 214 5.49 -12.03 -6.75
N GLU A 215 5.98 -12.80 -7.72
CA GLU A 215 5.71 -12.54 -9.13
C GLU A 215 4.21 -12.70 -9.42
N GLY A 216 3.64 -11.73 -10.12
CA GLY A 216 2.21 -11.69 -10.44
C GLY A 216 1.35 -10.95 -9.43
N ASP A 217 1.92 -10.45 -8.33
CA ASP A 217 1.17 -9.80 -7.27
C ASP A 217 0.68 -8.40 -7.64
N ILE A 218 -0.52 -8.10 -7.13
CA ILE A 218 -1.14 -6.78 -7.12
C ILE A 218 -0.97 -6.18 -5.72
N ILE A 219 -0.26 -5.06 -5.64
CA ILE A 219 0.06 -4.39 -4.38
C ILE A 219 -0.93 -3.26 -4.14
N LEU A 220 -1.68 -3.32 -3.03
CA LEU A 220 -2.61 -2.27 -2.60
C LEU A 220 -1.92 -1.22 -1.75
N MET A 221 -2.06 0.03 -2.17
CA MET A 221 -1.66 1.24 -1.46
C MET A 221 -2.76 2.32 -1.61
N HIS A 222 -2.56 3.48 -0.98
CA HIS A 222 -3.43 4.65 -1.11
C HIS A 222 -2.57 5.90 -1.36
N ASP A 223 -2.89 6.65 -2.41
CA ASP A 223 -2.18 7.87 -2.79
C ASP A 223 -2.58 9.11 -1.99
N SER A 224 -3.20 8.88 -0.84
CA SER A 224 -3.72 9.91 0.06
C SER A 224 -2.84 10.20 1.28
N TYR A 225 -1.64 9.59 1.37
CA TYR A 225 -0.73 9.73 2.51
C TYR A 225 0.70 10.05 2.09
N GLU A 226 1.33 11.00 2.79
CA GLU A 226 2.75 11.36 2.61
C GLU A 226 3.66 10.13 2.79
N SER A 227 3.39 9.33 3.82
CA SER A 227 4.17 8.11 4.10
C SER A 227 4.14 7.08 2.97
N THR A 228 3.08 7.04 2.18
CA THR A 228 2.98 6.15 1.01
C THR A 228 3.81 6.71 -0.15
N VAL A 229 3.75 8.02 -0.41
CA VAL A 229 4.60 8.68 -1.42
C VAL A 229 6.08 8.43 -1.12
N ASP A 230 6.49 8.64 0.13
CA ASP A 230 7.87 8.41 0.58
C ASP A 230 8.29 6.92 0.45
N ALA A 231 7.37 6.00 0.71
CA ALA A 231 7.65 4.57 0.63
C ALA A 231 7.79 4.07 -0.80
N VAL A 232 6.95 4.55 -1.72
CA VAL A 232 6.89 4.07 -3.12
C VAL A 232 8.21 4.26 -3.84
N THR A 233 8.92 5.36 -3.61
CA THR A 233 10.26 5.59 -4.19
C THR A 233 11.21 4.44 -3.87
N GLU A 234 11.29 4.05 -2.61
CA GLU A 234 12.21 3.00 -2.14
C GLU A 234 11.70 1.60 -2.50
N VAL A 235 10.39 1.36 -2.47
CA VAL A 235 9.78 0.10 -2.93
C VAL A 235 10.12 -0.16 -4.39
N ILE A 236 10.01 0.85 -5.26
CA ILE A 236 10.35 0.70 -6.67
C ILE A 236 11.84 0.34 -6.83
N ASP A 237 12.74 1.07 -6.16
CA ASP A 237 14.17 0.82 -6.28
C ASP A 237 14.57 -0.59 -5.81
N LEU A 238 13.99 -1.04 -4.69
CA LEU A 238 14.27 -2.37 -4.15
C LEU A 238 13.75 -3.48 -5.07
N LEU A 239 12.52 -3.39 -5.54
CA LEU A 239 11.95 -4.42 -6.40
C LEU A 239 12.58 -4.45 -7.80
N GLN A 240 12.93 -3.29 -8.37
CA GLN A 240 13.67 -3.24 -9.64
C GLN A 240 15.06 -3.89 -9.50
N LYS A 241 15.74 -3.70 -8.37
CA LYS A 241 17.03 -4.36 -8.07
C LYS A 241 16.87 -5.89 -7.98
N GLU A 242 15.73 -6.38 -7.49
CA GLU A 242 15.40 -7.82 -7.44
C GLU A 242 14.86 -8.39 -8.78
N GLY A 243 14.86 -7.57 -9.83
CA GLY A 243 14.47 -7.98 -11.18
C GLY A 243 12.97 -7.90 -11.46
N TYR A 244 12.20 -7.18 -10.63
CA TYR A 244 10.78 -6.93 -10.90
C TYR A 244 10.59 -5.82 -11.94
N GLU A 245 9.60 -6.02 -12.80
CA GLU A 245 9.06 -5.03 -13.71
C GLU A 245 7.67 -4.60 -13.23
N PHE A 246 7.45 -3.28 -13.18
CA PHE A 246 6.15 -2.74 -12.79
C PHE A 246 5.26 -2.57 -14.01
N VAL A 247 4.10 -3.20 -13.99
CA VAL A 247 3.10 -3.14 -15.04
C VAL A 247 1.76 -2.65 -14.49
N THR A 248 0.87 -2.21 -15.37
CA THR A 248 -0.53 -1.93 -15.02
C THR A 248 -1.32 -3.24 -14.90
N VAL A 249 -2.42 -3.20 -14.16
CA VAL A 249 -3.22 -4.41 -13.85
C VAL A 249 -3.69 -5.14 -15.11
N ASP A 250 -4.06 -4.42 -16.16
CA ASP A 250 -4.49 -5.00 -17.44
C ASP A 250 -3.41 -5.91 -18.05
N LYS A 251 -2.14 -5.51 -17.96
CA LYS A 251 -1.01 -6.28 -18.46
C LYS A 251 -0.64 -7.47 -17.58
N LEU A 252 -1.04 -7.43 -16.30
CA LEU A 252 -0.79 -8.52 -15.38
C LEU A 252 -1.86 -9.62 -15.48
N ILE A 253 -3.13 -9.23 -15.72
CA ILE A 253 -4.27 -10.16 -15.74
C ILE A 253 -4.48 -10.81 -17.12
N LEU A 254 -4.10 -10.13 -18.21
CA LEU A 254 -4.38 -10.57 -19.58
C LEU A 254 -3.24 -11.37 -20.23
N GLU A 255 -2.09 -11.50 -19.57
CA GLU A 255 -0.98 -12.36 -19.99
C GLU A 255 -1.00 -13.71 -19.28
#